data_71da7a166031619783a268f3df586fad
#
_entry.id   71da7a166031619783a268f3df586fad
#
_cell.length_a   1.000
_cell.length_b   1.000
_cell.length_c   1.000
_cell.angle_alpha   90.00
_cell.angle_beta   90.00
_cell.angle_gamma   90.00
#
_symmetry.space_group_name_H-M   'P 1'
#
loop_
_entity.id
_entity.type
_entity.pdbx_description
1 polymer ?
#
loop_
_entity_poly.entity_id
_entity_poly.type
_entity_poly.pdbx_seq_one_letter_code
_entity_poly.pdbx_strand_id
1 'polypeptide(L)'
;MSKQEKIKYKGEEGFNSYYAEVFGERWERLKNSMKNENVYAELNCGGEKPYFLDAASVFAAAHLPVEGAKKILDLCAAPGGKTLVLASLMDEDAELCSNERSFERKKRLANVCDSCLPEAVRRRVYVSCSDGAKWCKTKSETYDSILLDAPCSSERHVLSSPAYLCKWSASRIKSLAVEQWALLSGAYRLVSDGGYILYSTCALCRDENDNVVSRLFKKFPDAKKIDISAEDFPAQKISRFCSLPFTPQTERTEYGYHILPDVQNGAGPIWFSLIKKSCSTFD
;
A
#
# COMPACT_ATOMS: atom_id res chain seq x y z
N MET A 1 -16.41 -40.11 3.34
CA MET A 1 -16.00 -38.77 2.86
C MET A 1 -14.48 -38.75 2.76
N SER A 2 -13.94 -38.80 1.55
CA SER A 2 -12.51 -38.82 1.26
C SER A 2 -11.90 -37.52 1.72
N LYS A 3 -10.79 -37.60 2.48
CA LYS A 3 -9.89 -36.45 2.72
C LYS A 3 -9.34 -36.00 1.36
N GLN A 4 -9.88 -34.88 0.83
CA GLN A 4 -9.20 -34.19 -0.26
C GLN A 4 -7.78 -33.85 0.23
N GLU A 5 -6.77 -34.42 -0.43
CA GLU A 5 -5.40 -34.03 -0.21
C GLU A 5 -5.26 -32.53 -0.44
N LYS A 6 -4.94 -31.80 0.62
CA LYS A 6 -4.67 -30.37 0.50
C LYS A 6 -3.41 -30.22 -0.35
N ILE A 7 -3.56 -29.78 -1.58
CA ILE A 7 -2.46 -29.45 -2.47
C ILE A 7 -1.54 -28.47 -1.72
N LYS A 8 -0.29 -28.82 -1.58
CA LYS A 8 0.68 -28.08 -0.78
C LYS A 8 1.59 -27.29 -1.72
N TYR A 9 1.13 -26.09 -2.15
CA TYR A 9 1.92 -25.21 -3.02
C TYR A 9 3.20 -24.77 -2.33
N LYS A 10 4.36 -25.20 -2.84
CA LYS A 10 5.70 -24.84 -2.34
C LYS A 10 6.71 -24.73 -3.47
N GLY A 11 7.71 -23.84 -3.29
CA GLY A 11 8.77 -23.63 -4.26
C GLY A 11 8.28 -23.04 -5.57
N GLU A 12 9.10 -23.11 -6.58
CA GLU A 12 8.81 -22.53 -7.90
C GLU A 12 7.58 -23.19 -8.59
N GLU A 13 7.51 -24.51 -8.55
CA GLU A 13 6.39 -25.25 -9.13
C GLU A 13 5.06 -24.86 -8.42
N GLY A 14 5.07 -24.87 -7.09
CA GLY A 14 3.90 -24.46 -6.30
C GLY A 14 3.52 -23.00 -6.51
N PHE A 15 4.48 -22.10 -6.70
CA PHE A 15 4.25 -20.71 -7.04
C PHE A 15 3.54 -20.56 -8.38
N ASN A 16 4.08 -21.21 -9.42
CA ASN A 16 3.50 -21.16 -10.75
C ASN A 16 2.08 -21.78 -10.79
N SER A 17 1.90 -22.94 -10.16
CA SER A 17 0.57 -23.59 -10.10
C SER A 17 -0.46 -22.73 -9.37
N TYR A 18 -0.09 -22.15 -8.23
CA TYR A 18 -0.98 -21.29 -7.45
C TYR A 18 -1.46 -20.07 -8.25
N TYR A 19 -0.54 -19.35 -8.90
CA TYR A 19 -0.91 -18.15 -9.65
C TYR A 19 -1.55 -18.47 -11.02
N ALA A 20 -1.25 -19.64 -11.60
CA ALA A 20 -1.98 -20.14 -12.77
C ALA A 20 -3.45 -20.43 -12.44
N GLU A 21 -3.77 -20.91 -11.24
CA GLU A 21 -5.18 -21.06 -10.80
C GLU A 21 -5.86 -19.70 -10.58
N VAL A 22 -5.14 -18.68 -10.11
CA VAL A 22 -5.68 -17.33 -9.86
C VAL A 22 -5.92 -16.56 -11.15
N PHE A 23 -4.97 -16.62 -12.11
CA PHE A 23 -4.98 -15.77 -13.31
C PHE A 23 -5.25 -16.52 -14.62
N GLY A 24 -5.35 -17.86 -14.58
CA GLY A 24 -5.58 -18.67 -15.77
C GLY A 24 -4.50 -18.44 -16.84
N GLU A 25 -4.94 -18.32 -18.09
CA GLU A 25 -4.06 -18.08 -19.25
C GLU A 25 -3.26 -16.78 -19.17
N ARG A 26 -3.71 -15.82 -18.37
CA ARG A 26 -3.00 -14.54 -18.19
C ARG A 26 -1.70 -14.69 -17.39
N TRP A 27 -1.56 -15.76 -16.59
CA TRP A 27 -0.45 -15.91 -15.65
C TRP A 27 0.93 -15.79 -16.30
N GLU A 28 1.17 -16.47 -17.40
CA GLU A 28 2.49 -16.43 -18.06
C GLU A 28 2.85 -15.02 -18.54
N ARG A 29 1.90 -14.28 -19.11
CA ARG A 29 2.12 -12.89 -19.54
C ARG A 29 2.42 -11.99 -18.34
N LEU A 30 1.63 -12.09 -17.27
CA LEU A 30 1.80 -11.32 -16.04
C LEU A 30 3.14 -11.64 -15.36
N LYS A 31 3.49 -12.92 -15.24
CA LYS A 31 4.77 -13.37 -14.70
C LYS A 31 5.96 -12.81 -15.49
N ASN A 32 5.91 -12.84 -16.80
CA ASN A 32 6.97 -12.33 -17.66
C ASN A 32 7.09 -10.80 -17.55
N SER A 33 5.99 -10.07 -17.47
CA SER A 33 6.03 -8.62 -17.28
C SER A 33 6.63 -8.20 -15.93
N MET A 34 6.46 -9.01 -14.87
CA MET A 34 7.11 -8.77 -13.57
C MET A 34 8.63 -8.97 -13.57
N LYS A 35 9.19 -9.66 -14.56
CA LYS A 35 10.64 -9.81 -14.74
C LYS A 35 11.29 -8.63 -15.46
N ASN A 36 10.50 -7.82 -16.15
CA ASN A 36 10.99 -6.61 -16.80
C ASN A 36 11.36 -5.56 -15.76
N GLU A 37 12.09 -4.53 -16.18
CA GLU A 37 12.40 -3.38 -15.33
C GLU A 37 11.12 -2.68 -14.84
N ASN A 38 11.16 -2.17 -13.62
CA ASN A 38 10.08 -1.35 -13.07
C ASN A 38 10.01 -0.01 -13.80
N VAL A 39 8.81 0.52 -13.93
CA VAL A 39 8.60 1.89 -14.42
C VAL A 39 8.53 2.83 -13.23
N TYR A 40 9.56 3.64 -13.10
CA TYR A 40 9.68 4.60 -12.02
C TYR A 40 9.19 5.98 -12.43
N ALA A 41 8.53 6.65 -11.50
CA ALA A 41 8.31 8.08 -11.50
C ALA A 41 9.44 8.76 -10.70
N GLU A 42 9.88 9.91 -11.16
CA GLU A 42 10.86 10.73 -10.45
C GLU A 42 10.12 11.73 -9.56
N LEU A 43 10.39 11.70 -8.25
CA LEU A 43 9.85 12.61 -7.25
C LEU A 43 10.88 13.68 -6.92
N ASN A 44 10.58 14.92 -7.28
CA ASN A 44 11.36 16.12 -6.96
C ASN A 44 10.60 16.94 -5.90
N CYS A 45 10.66 16.49 -4.64
CA CYS A 45 9.88 17.07 -3.54
C CYS A 45 10.48 18.37 -2.96
N GLY A 46 11.52 18.92 -3.58
CA GLY A 46 12.17 20.17 -3.14
C GLY A 46 13.31 20.00 -2.14
N GLY A 47 13.74 18.77 -1.85
CA GLY A 47 14.95 18.46 -1.10
C GLY A 47 16.21 18.42 -1.98
N GLU A 48 17.31 17.91 -1.41
CA GLU A 48 18.62 17.85 -2.09
C GLU A 48 18.67 16.81 -3.22
N LYS A 49 17.85 15.74 -3.15
CA LYS A 49 17.90 14.61 -4.07
C LYS A 49 16.51 14.22 -4.55
N PRO A 50 16.37 13.82 -5.83
CA PRO A 50 15.17 13.17 -6.29
C PRO A 50 15.04 11.77 -5.68
N TYR A 51 13.81 11.25 -5.68
CA TYR A 51 13.51 9.88 -5.30
C TYR A 51 12.78 9.17 -6.45
N PHE A 52 13.12 7.90 -6.70
CA PHE A 52 12.47 7.11 -7.74
C PHE A 52 11.52 6.12 -7.10
N LEU A 53 10.23 6.25 -7.40
CA LEU A 53 9.16 5.40 -6.90
C LEU A 53 8.43 4.74 -8.07
N ASP A 54 8.06 3.48 -7.94
CA ASP A 54 7.20 2.81 -8.92
C ASP A 54 5.95 3.65 -9.22
N ALA A 55 5.65 3.84 -10.51
CA ALA A 55 4.57 4.73 -10.96
C ALA A 55 3.20 4.31 -10.41
N ALA A 56 2.93 3.01 -10.29
CA ALA A 56 1.69 2.50 -9.69
C ALA A 56 1.61 2.82 -8.18
N SER A 57 2.76 2.86 -7.49
CA SER A 57 2.83 3.24 -6.06
C SER A 57 2.55 4.72 -5.84
N VAL A 58 3.04 5.60 -6.74
CA VAL A 58 2.68 7.03 -6.73
C VAL A 58 1.17 7.19 -6.93
N PHE A 59 0.63 6.52 -7.95
CA PHE A 59 -0.79 6.60 -8.29
C PHE A 59 -1.66 6.15 -7.10
N ALA A 60 -1.36 5.00 -6.50
CA ALA A 60 -2.12 4.49 -5.36
C ALA A 60 -2.07 5.45 -4.16
N ALA A 61 -0.88 5.90 -3.75
CA ALA A 61 -0.72 6.79 -2.60
C ALA A 61 -1.43 8.13 -2.78
N ALA A 62 -1.46 8.67 -4.01
CA ALA A 62 -2.10 9.93 -4.35
C ALA A 62 -3.63 9.92 -4.25
N HIS A 63 -4.26 8.74 -4.18
CA HIS A 63 -5.70 8.61 -3.95
C HIS A 63 -6.11 8.68 -2.47
N LEU A 64 -5.16 8.72 -1.53
CA LEU A 64 -5.51 9.02 -0.15
C LEU A 64 -5.86 10.51 -0.02
N PRO A 65 -7.09 10.87 0.41
CA PRO A 65 -7.45 12.25 0.66
C PRO A 65 -6.62 12.82 1.81
N VAL A 66 -5.74 13.76 1.51
CA VAL A 66 -4.89 14.47 2.51
C VAL A 66 -5.17 15.96 2.58
N GLU A 67 -5.92 16.50 1.62
CA GLU A 67 -6.38 17.89 1.62
C GLU A 67 -7.39 18.10 2.75
N GLY A 68 -7.22 19.13 3.56
CA GLY A 68 -8.00 19.39 4.76
C GLY A 68 -7.67 18.51 5.96
N ALA A 69 -6.86 17.45 5.79
CA ALA A 69 -6.39 16.61 6.88
C ALA A 69 -5.35 17.35 7.73
N LYS A 70 -5.48 17.28 9.06
CA LYS A 70 -4.50 17.86 10.00
C LYS A 70 -3.50 16.83 10.48
N LYS A 71 -3.95 15.59 10.66
CA LYS A 71 -3.13 14.48 11.14
C LYS A 71 -3.18 13.33 10.15
N ILE A 72 -2.04 13.03 9.56
CA ILE A 72 -1.87 11.97 8.57
C ILE A 72 -0.94 10.90 9.15
N LEU A 73 -1.25 9.64 8.90
CA LEU A 73 -0.42 8.50 9.30
C LEU A 73 -0.03 7.65 8.10
N ASP A 74 1.27 7.40 7.93
CA ASP A 74 1.82 6.35 7.08
C ASP A 74 2.29 5.21 8.00
N LEU A 75 1.50 4.13 8.11
CA LEU A 75 1.65 3.15 9.20
C LEU A 75 2.77 2.13 8.96
N CYS A 76 3.15 1.87 7.70
CA CYS A 76 4.22 0.95 7.31
C CYS A 76 5.14 1.61 6.28
N ALA A 77 5.73 2.76 6.65
CA ALA A 77 6.21 3.80 5.76
C ALA A 77 7.51 3.49 4.99
N ALA A 78 8.39 2.63 5.53
CA ALA A 78 9.69 2.42 4.91
C ALA A 78 9.62 1.69 3.54
N PRO A 79 10.41 2.12 2.57
CA PRO A 79 11.57 3.01 2.68
C PRO A 79 11.29 4.52 2.65
N GLY A 80 10.03 4.99 2.40
CA GLY A 80 9.69 6.41 2.44
C GLY A 80 9.08 6.99 1.17
N GLY A 81 9.06 6.25 0.06
CA GLY A 81 8.57 6.79 -1.22
C GLY A 81 7.12 7.27 -1.17
N LYS A 82 6.20 6.48 -0.58
CA LYS A 82 4.79 6.90 -0.39
C LYS A 82 4.67 8.03 0.63
N THR A 83 5.52 8.04 1.69
CA THR A 83 5.65 9.17 2.63
C THR A 83 5.94 10.48 1.89
N LEU A 84 6.86 10.46 0.91
CA LEU A 84 7.17 11.65 0.11
C LEU A 84 5.97 12.14 -0.70
N VAL A 85 5.18 11.23 -1.27
CA VAL A 85 3.95 11.59 -1.99
C VAL A 85 2.97 12.28 -1.06
N LEU A 86 2.69 11.71 0.13
CA LEU A 86 1.78 12.31 1.11
C LEU A 86 2.29 13.66 1.61
N ALA A 87 3.59 13.76 1.95
CA ALA A 87 4.21 14.99 2.42
C ALA A 87 4.16 16.13 1.40
N SER A 88 4.19 15.80 0.09
CA SER A 88 4.11 16.77 -1.00
C SER A 88 2.67 17.19 -1.33
N LEU A 89 1.68 16.41 -0.89
CA LEU A 89 0.25 16.67 -1.13
C LEU A 89 -0.46 17.29 0.07
N MET A 90 0.07 17.12 1.30
CA MET A 90 -0.57 17.61 2.52
C MET A 90 -0.53 19.14 2.62
N ASP A 91 -1.50 19.71 3.32
CA ASP A 91 -1.60 21.14 3.58
C ASP A 91 -0.45 21.65 4.49
N GLU A 92 -0.21 22.97 4.47
CA GLU A 92 0.91 23.60 5.22
C GLU A 92 0.78 23.47 6.74
N ASP A 93 -0.42 23.29 7.26
CA ASP A 93 -0.70 23.10 8.68
C ASP A 93 -0.96 21.64 9.09
N ALA A 94 -0.74 20.69 8.16
CA ALA A 94 -0.86 19.27 8.41
C ALA A 94 0.43 18.67 8.97
N GLU A 95 0.29 17.61 9.77
CA GLU A 95 1.39 16.79 10.30
C GLU A 95 1.27 15.35 9.77
N LEU A 96 2.41 14.78 9.38
CA LEU A 96 2.52 13.41 8.90
C LEU A 96 3.36 12.57 9.87
N CYS A 97 2.75 11.57 10.48
CA CYS A 97 3.48 10.56 11.24
C CYS A 97 3.80 9.36 10.32
N SER A 98 5.07 9.04 10.16
CA SER A 98 5.55 7.93 9.34
C SER A 98 6.18 6.87 10.22
N ASN A 99 5.50 5.72 10.35
CA ASN A 99 5.91 4.63 11.23
C ASN A 99 6.52 3.46 10.46
N GLU A 100 7.50 2.84 11.07
CA GLU A 100 8.08 1.59 10.59
C GLU A 100 8.48 0.69 11.77
N ARG A 101 8.14 -0.59 11.71
CA ARG A 101 8.44 -1.57 12.78
C ARG A 101 9.93 -1.89 12.90
N SER A 102 10.63 -1.97 11.79
CA SER A 102 12.05 -2.30 11.73
C SER A 102 12.92 -1.07 11.96
N PHE A 103 13.80 -1.11 12.94
CA PHE A 103 14.72 -0.02 13.24
C PHE A 103 15.66 0.30 12.07
N GLU A 104 16.15 -0.71 11.36
CA GLU A 104 17.01 -0.50 10.18
C GLU A 104 16.24 0.12 9.01
N ARG A 105 15.00 -0.31 8.78
CA ARG A 105 14.15 0.30 7.76
C ARG A 105 13.72 1.72 8.16
N LYS A 106 13.48 1.97 9.44
CA LYS A 106 13.19 3.30 9.98
C LYS A 106 14.34 4.30 9.71
N LYS A 107 15.61 3.86 9.85
CA LYS A 107 16.76 4.69 9.48
C LYS A 107 16.74 5.09 8.01
N ARG A 108 16.41 4.13 7.11
CA ARG A 108 16.29 4.42 5.67
C ARG A 108 15.16 5.42 5.40
N LEU A 109 14.01 5.25 6.03
CA LEU A 109 12.88 6.17 5.95
C LEU A 109 13.29 7.59 6.38
N ALA A 110 13.97 7.73 7.52
CA ALA A 110 14.46 9.03 7.99
C ALA A 110 15.42 9.67 6.98
N ASN A 111 16.40 8.91 6.48
CA ASN A 111 17.35 9.40 5.48
C ASN A 111 16.67 9.84 4.17
N VAL A 112 15.64 9.13 3.74
CA VAL A 112 14.84 9.52 2.55
C VAL A 112 14.12 10.83 2.81
N CYS A 113 13.44 10.97 3.95
CA CYS A 113 12.78 12.22 4.32
C CYS A 113 13.78 13.38 4.43
N ASP A 114 14.94 13.16 5.06
CA ASP A 114 15.98 14.19 5.26
C ASP A 114 16.59 14.64 3.92
N SER A 115 16.77 13.74 2.96
CA SER A 115 17.39 14.04 1.66
C SER A 115 16.43 14.60 0.63
N CYS A 116 15.16 14.21 0.66
CA CYS A 116 14.21 14.46 -0.44
C CYS A 116 13.18 15.55 -0.11
N LEU A 117 12.96 15.90 1.16
CA LEU A 117 12.00 16.94 1.55
C LEU A 117 12.70 18.26 1.86
N PRO A 118 12.10 19.41 1.49
CA PRO A 118 12.60 20.71 1.93
C PRO A 118 12.36 20.85 3.45
N GLU A 119 13.19 21.62 4.11
CA GLU A 119 13.19 21.75 5.57
C GLU A 119 11.81 22.11 6.16
N ALA A 120 11.08 23.00 5.51
CA ALA A 120 9.76 23.43 5.93
C ALA A 120 8.72 22.28 5.96
N VAL A 121 8.79 21.34 5.00
CA VAL A 121 7.96 20.14 4.96
C VAL A 121 8.50 19.09 5.93
N ARG A 122 9.82 18.88 5.92
CA ARG A 122 10.48 17.87 6.75
C ARG A 122 10.19 18.04 8.25
N ARG A 123 10.10 19.27 8.74
CA ARG A 123 9.76 19.58 10.15
C ARG A 123 8.39 19.07 10.58
N ARG A 124 7.48 18.85 9.64
CA ARG A 124 6.12 18.34 9.86
C ARG A 124 5.97 16.83 9.63
N VAL A 125 7.09 16.14 9.31
CA VAL A 125 7.12 14.67 9.12
C VAL A 125 7.83 14.03 10.31
N TYR A 126 7.08 13.31 11.14
CA TYR A 126 7.57 12.62 12.34
C TYR A 126 7.82 11.15 12.04
N VAL A 127 9.08 10.71 12.18
CA VAL A 127 9.46 9.31 11.91
C VAL A 127 9.49 8.52 13.22
N SER A 128 8.63 7.52 13.35
CA SER A 128 8.51 6.65 14.51
C SER A 128 8.96 5.20 14.25
N CYS A 129 9.20 4.45 15.33
CA CYS A 129 9.58 3.03 15.24
C CYS A 129 8.75 2.23 16.23
N SER A 130 7.66 1.60 15.74
CA SER A 130 6.81 0.79 16.60
C SER A 130 6.02 -0.24 15.81
N ASP A 131 5.49 -1.24 16.53
CA ASP A 131 4.60 -2.26 15.95
C ASP A 131 3.21 -1.65 15.67
N GLY A 132 2.93 -1.35 14.41
CA GLY A 132 1.68 -0.76 13.95
C GLY A 132 0.43 -1.57 14.30
N ALA A 133 0.54 -2.91 14.38
CA ALA A 133 -0.57 -3.76 14.77
C ALA A 133 -1.00 -3.60 16.25
N LYS A 134 -0.10 -3.05 17.06
CA LYS A 134 -0.36 -2.78 18.49
C LYS A 134 -0.63 -1.30 18.78
N TRP A 135 -0.43 -0.44 17.84
CA TRP A 135 -0.47 1.01 18.03
C TRP A 135 -1.82 1.49 18.55
N CYS A 136 -2.93 0.99 18.04
CA CYS A 136 -4.27 1.33 18.53
C CYS A 136 -4.54 0.95 20.01
N LYS A 137 -3.67 0.14 20.62
CA LYS A 137 -3.77 -0.23 22.05
C LYS A 137 -3.03 0.73 22.96
N THR A 138 -2.08 1.49 22.42
CA THR A 138 -1.15 2.34 23.19
C THR A 138 -1.30 3.82 22.84
N LYS A 139 -1.95 4.16 21.73
CA LYS A 139 -2.19 5.52 21.26
C LYS A 139 -3.68 5.83 21.28
N SER A 140 -4.04 6.94 21.92
CA SER A 140 -5.40 7.52 21.89
C SER A 140 -5.57 8.57 20.78
N GLU A 141 -4.50 8.85 20.07
CA GLU A 141 -4.48 9.83 18.98
C GLU A 141 -5.23 9.30 17.76
N THR A 142 -6.02 10.14 17.13
CA THR A 142 -6.73 9.82 15.89
C THR A 142 -6.12 10.56 14.72
N TYR A 143 -6.33 10.00 13.52
CA TYR A 143 -5.79 10.52 12.25
C TYR A 143 -6.93 10.73 11.26
N ASP A 144 -6.87 11.81 10.51
CA ASP A 144 -7.88 12.13 9.49
C ASP A 144 -7.68 11.25 8.25
N SER A 145 -6.42 10.92 7.93
CA SER A 145 -6.06 10.08 6.80
C SER A 145 -4.93 9.12 7.17
N ILE A 146 -5.11 7.84 6.81
CA ILE A 146 -4.14 6.78 7.10
C ILE A 146 -3.78 6.05 5.81
N LEU A 147 -2.48 6.02 5.47
CA LEU A 147 -1.93 5.10 4.50
C LEU A 147 -1.47 3.84 5.23
N LEU A 148 -1.94 2.68 4.78
CA LEU A 148 -1.46 1.38 5.19
C LEU A 148 -0.97 0.61 3.96
N ASP A 149 0.29 0.83 3.58
CA ASP A 149 0.99 0.00 2.60
C ASP A 149 1.55 -1.23 3.31
N ALA A 150 0.74 -2.27 3.38
CA ALA A 150 0.96 -3.38 4.29
C ALA A 150 2.08 -4.33 3.82
N PRO A 151 2.86 -4.91 4.75
CA PRO A 151 3.76 -6.01 4.43
C PRO A 151 2.99 -7.12 3.71
N CYS A 152 3.53 -7.63 2.60
CA CYS A 152 2.84 -8.58 1.74
C CYS A 152 3.80 -9.63 1.15
N SER A 153 3.26 -10.58 0.38
CA SER A 153 4.01 -11.66 -0.27
C SER A 153 5.03 -11.17 -1.29
N SER A 154 4.77 -10.02 -1.94
CA SER A 154 5.71 -9.34 -2.86
C SER A 154 6.18 -10.23 -4.00
N GLU A 155 5.27 -10.74 -4.84
CA GLU A 155 5.53 -11.74 -5.87
C GLU A 155 6.61 -11.31 -6.85
N ARG A 156 6.63 -10.04 -7.24
CA ARG A 156 7.69 -9.51 -8.11
C ARG A 156 9.07 -9.66 -7.48
N HIS A 157 9.19 -9.40 -6.18
CA HIS A 157 10.44 -9.58 -5.45
C HIS A 157 10.78 -11.07 -5.29
N VAL A 158 9.79 -11.94 -5.09
CA VAL A 158 10.01 -13.40 -5.06
C VAL A 158 10.55 -13.88 -6.40
N LEU A 159 10.00 -13.41 -7.52
CA LEU A 159 10.46 -13.77 -8.87
C LEU A 159 11.87 -13.26 -9.21
N SER A 160 12.34 -12.19 -8.55
CA SER A 160 13.66 -11.61 -8.80
C SER A 160 14.82 -12.46 -8.28
N SER A 161 14.55 -13.50 -7.46
CA SER A 161 15.58 -14.32 -6.85
C SER A 161 15.18 -15.81 -6.75
N PRO A 162 15.96 -16.72 -7.36
CA PRO A 162 15.73 -18.15 -7.21
C PRO A 162 15.70 -18.63 -5.74
N ALA A 163 16.47 -17.98 -4.86
CA ALA A 163 16.50 -18.31 -3.44
C ALA A 163 15.18 -17.98 -2.72
N TYR A 164 14.48 -16.90 -3.10
CA TYR A 164 13.16 -16.58 -2.57
C TYR A 164 12.09 -17.48 -3.18
N LEU A 165 12.16 -17.73 -4.47
CA LEU A 165 11.22 -18.56 -5.18
C LEU A 165 11.23 -20.01 -4.66
N CYS A 166 12.42 -20.57 -4.42
CA CYS A 166 12.56 -21.91 -3.81
C CYS A 166 11.92 -22.01 -2.41
N LYS A 167 11.93 -20.93 -1.63
CA LYS A 167 11.37 -20.87 -0.27
C LYS A 167 9.89 -20.46 -0.23
N TRP A 168 9.32 -20.10 -1.36
CA TRP A 168 7.94 -19.65 -1.41
C TRP A 168 6.94 -20.73 -0.97
N SER A 169 5.86 -20.33 -0.33
CA SER A 169 4.76 -21.23 0.04
C SER A 169 3.45 -20.47 0.21
N ALA A 170 2.34 -21.07 -0.18
CA ALA A 170 1.00 -20.52 0.02
C ALA A 170 0.65 -20.32 1.52
N SER A 171 1.32 -21.04 2.43
CA SER A 171 1.13 -20.82 3.88
C SER A 171 1.64 -19.44 4.33
N ARG A 172 2.65 -18.88 3.66
CA ARG A 172 3.15 -17.52 3.93
C ARG A 172 2.08 -16.46 3.63
N ILE A 173 1.33 -16.62 2.54
CA ILE A 173 0.20 -15.74 2.19
C ILE A 173 -0.81 -15.68 3.34
N LYS A 174 -1.19 -16.83 3.89
CA LYS A 174 -2.14 -16.91 5.02
C LYS A 174 -1.61 -16.20 6.26
N SER A 175 -0.32 -16.34 6.58
CA SER A 175 0.30 -15.67 7.72
C SER A 175 0.33 -14.15 7.52
N LEU A 176 0.64 -13.69 6.32
CA LEU A 176 0.64 -12.27 5.97
C LEU A 176 -0.77 -11.68 6.03
N ALA A 177 -1.78 -12.37 5.52
CA ALA A 177 -3.18 -11.94 5.61
C ALA A 177 -3.66 -11.77 7.07
N VAL A 178 -3.16 -12.56 8.02
CA VAL A 178 -3.42 -12.38 9.46
C VAL A 178 -2.75 -11.12 9.99
N GLU A 179 -1.49 -10.85 9.60
CA GLU A 179 -0.76 -9.64 9.99
C GLU A 179 -1.43 -8.39 9.40
N GLN A 180 -1.78 -8.43 8.10
CA GLN A 180 -2.48 -7.36 7.39
C GLN A 180 -3.84 -7.05 8.02
N TRP A 181 -4.59 -8.09 8.42
CA TRP A 181 -5.82 -7.90 9.17
C TRP A 181 -5.59 -7.20 10.51
N ALA A 182 -4.56 -7.55 11.26
CA ALA A 182 -4.24 -6.90 12.53
C ALA A 182 -3.89 -5.43 12.31
N LEU A 183 -3.11 -5.10 11.29
CA LEU A 183 -2.75 -3.74 10.91
C LEU A 183 -3.99 -2.93 10.46
N LEU A 184 -4.79 -3.46 9.54
CA LEU A 184 -5.96 -2.75 9.00
C LEU A 184 -7.03 -2.53 10.08
N SER A 185 -7.31 -3.53 10.91
CA SER A 185 -8.25 -3.38 12.03
C SER A 185 -7.72 -2.42 13.11
N GLY A 186 -6.40 -2.30 13.26
CA GLY A 186 -5.74 -1.31 14.10
C GLY A 186 -5.88 0.10 13.53
N ALA A 187 -5.57 0.27 12.25
CA ALA A 187 -5.72 1.54 11.52
C ALA A 187 -7.17 2.05 11.60
N TYR A 188 -8.16 1.17 11.47
CA TYR A 188 -9.57 1.55 11.57
C TYR A 188 -9.97 2.11 12.95
N ARG A 189 -9.29 1.69 14.01
CA ARG A 189 -9.51 2.25 15.34
C ARG A 189 -8.79 3.56 15.59
N LEU A 190 -7.78 3.86 14.76
CA LEU A 190 -6.98 5.09 14.82
C LEU A 190 -7.51 6.18 13.90
N VAL A 191 -8.29 5.84 12.87
CA VAL A 191 -8.87 6.83 11.97
C VAL A 191 -10.05 7.54 12.65
N SER A 192 -10.12 8.86 12.48
CA SER A 192 -11.21 9.71 12.94
C SER A 192 -12.52 9.36 12.27
N ASP A 193 -13.63 9.66 12.89
CA ASP A 193 -14.95 9.62 12.24
C ASP A 193 -14.95 10.57 11.04
N GLY A 194 -15.43 10.09 9.89
CA GLY A 194 -15.34 10.80 8.62
C GLY A 194 -14.01 10.69 7.89
N GLY A 195 -12.96 10.15 8.56
CA GLY A 195 -11.63 10.00 8.00
C GLY A 195 -11.47 8.84 7.04
N TYR A 196 -10.28 8.74 6.44
CA TYR A 196 -10.00 7.82 5.35
C TYR A 196 -8.83 6.89 5.65
N ILE A 197 -8.90 5.67 5.12
CA ILE A 197 -7.79 4.71 5.08
C ILE A 197 -7.59 4.28 3.64
N LEU A 198 -6.36 4.41 3.15
CA LEU A 198 -5.95 3.74 1.92
C LEU A 198 -5.13 2.52 2.32
N TYR A 199 -5.71 1.33 2.11
CA TYR A 199 -5.04 0.06 2.28
C TYR A 199 -4.41 -0.35 0.95
N SER A 200 -3.13 -0.69 0.93
CA SER A 200 -2.45 -1.16 -0.26
C SER A 200 -1.48 -2.30 0.02
N THR A 201 -1.23 -3.12 -1.00
CA THR A 201 -0.24 -4.18 -1.04
C THR A 201 0.36 -4.29 -2.44
N CYS A 202 1.55 -4.86 -2.56
CA CYS A 202 2.08 -5.31 -3.85
C CYS A 202 1.79 -6.81 -4.12
N ALA A 203 0.83 -7.40 -3.40
CA ALA A 203 0.43 -8.79 -3.56
C ALA A 203 -0.56 -8.97 -4.71
N LEU A 204 -0.46 -10.11 -5.39
CA LEU A 204 -1.36 -10.49 -6.47
C LEU A 204 -2.62 -11.21 -5.98
N CYS A 205 -2.55 -11.88 -4.83
CA CYS A 205 -3.59 -12.78 -4.39
C CYS A 205 -4.73 -12.07 -3.65
N ARG A 206 -5.94 -12.59 -3.84
CA ARG A 206 -7.15 -12.10 -3.17
C ARG A 206 -7.09 -12.21 -1.65
N ASP A 207 -6.35 -13.20 -1.13
CA ASP A 207 -6.27 -13.45 0.32
C ASP A 207 -5.63 -12.27 1.09
N GLU A 208 -4.66 -11.58 0.46
CA GLU A 208 -3.99 -10.42 1.03
C GLU A 208 -4.69 -9.09 0.70
N ASN A 209 -5.62 -9.09 -0.25
CA ASN A 209 -6.29 -7.95 -0.84
C ASN A 209 -7.78 -7.88 -0.44
N ASP A 210 -8.68 -8.29 -1.34
CA ASP A 210 -10.14 -8.22 -1.13
C ASP A 210 -10.60 -8.94 0.13
N ASN A 211 -10.01 -10.09 0.48
CA ASN A 211 -10.43 -10.87 1.64
C ASN A 211 -10.11 -10.17 2.97
N VAL A 212 -8.99 -9.43 3.04
CA VAL A 212 -8.64 -8.63 4.21
C VAL A 212 -9.63 -7.48 4.39
N VAL A 213 -9.97 -6.76 3.31
CA VAL A 213 -10.93 -5.65 3.32
C VAL A 213 -12.36 -6.13 3.55
N SER A 214 -12.77 -7.26 2.94
CA SER A 214 -14.06 -7.92 3.21
C SER A 214 -14.25 -8.20 4.71
N ARG A 215 -13.18 -8.66 5.36
CA ARG A 215 -13.22 -8.91 6.81
C ARG A 215 -13.40 -7.62 7.61
N LEU A 216 -12.85 -6.48 7.13
CA LEU A 216 -13.05 -5.18 7.77
C LEU A 216 -14.53 -4.78 7.73
N PHE A 217 -15.16 -4.82 6.55
CA PHE A 217 -16.58 -4.44 6.39
C PHE A 217 -17.53 -5.35 7.19
N LYS A 218 -17.20 -6.64 7.33
CA LYS A 218 -17.95 -7.54 8.20
C LYS A 218 -17.82 -7.20 9.70
N LYS A 219 -16.65 -6.68 10.10
CA LYS A 219 -16.37 -6.36 11.52
C LYS A 219 -16.84 -4.97 11.91
N PHE A 220 -16.79 -4.02 10.99
CA PHE A 220 -17.09 -2.60 11.18
C PHE A 220 -18.14 -2.16 10.16
N PRO A 221 -19.44 -2.23 10.51
CA PRO A 221 -20.53 -1.91 9.57
C PRO A 221 -20.57 -0.42 9.13
N ASP A 222 -19.92 0.45 9.90
CA ASP A 222 -19.73 1.88 9.62
C ASP A 222 -18.60 2.17 8.63
N ALA A 223 -17.79 1.17 8.28
CA ALA A 223 -16.79 1.28 7.22
C ALA A 223 -17.46 1.24 5.84
N LYS A 224 -17.06 2.16 4.96
CA LYS A 224 -17.57 2.23 3.57
C LYS A 224 -16.41 2.19 2.59
N LYS A 225 -16.55 1.37 1.53
CA LYS A 225 -15.68 1.46 0.37
C LYS A 225 -15.99 2.77 -0.37
N ILE A 226 -14.95 3.48 -0.77
CA ILE A 226 -15.05 4.62 -1.69
C ILE A 226 -14.56 4.15 -3.06
N ASP A 227 -15.41 4.28 -4.05
CA ASP A 227 -15.00 4.04 -5.42
C ASP A 227 -14.17 5.23 -5.90
N ILE A 228 -13.12 4.92 -6.64
CA ILE A 228 -12.24 5.91 -7.27
C ILE A 228 -12.52 5.98 -8.77
N SER A 229 -12.37 7.15 -9.34
CA SER A 229 -12.38 7.40 -10.78
C SER A 229 -11.04 8.00 -11.24
N ALA A 230 -10.84 8.08 -12.55
CA ALA A 230 -9.65 8.74 -13.10
C ALA A 230 -9.64 10.26 -12.77
N GLU A 231 -10.79 10.86 -12.52
CA GLU A 231 -10.95 12.27 -12.17
C GLU A 231 -10.52 12.57 -10.72
N ASP A 232 -10.56 11.56 -9.86
CA ASP A 232 -10.13 11.69 -8.45
C ASP A 232 -8.60 11.77 -8.32
N PHE A 233 -7.86 11.40 -9.37
CA PHE A 233 -6.41 11.48 -9.35
C PHE A 233 -5.94 12.95 -9.42
N PRO A 234 -5.18 13.45 -8.42
CA PRO A 234 -4.80 14.85 -8.34
C PRO A 234 -3.64 15.22 -9.30
N ALA A 235 -3.82 14.97 -10.60
CA ALA A 235 -2.78 15.09 -11.62
C ALA A 235 -2.03 16.43 -11.60
N GLN A 236 -2.74 17.55 -11.44
CA GLN A 236 -2.14 18.88 -11.38
C GLN A 236 -1.26 19.08 -10.13
N LYS A 237 -1.65 18.50 -8.99
CA LYS A 237 -0.85 18.59 -7.77
C LYS A 237 0.38 17.69 -7.87
N ILE A 238 0.20 16.48 -8.40
CA ILE A 238 1.28 15.51 -8.62
C ILE A 238 2.33 16.05 -9.59
N SER A 239 1.94 16.69 -10.69
CA SER A 239 2.88 17.22 -11.68
C SER A 239 3.81 18.33 -11.15
N ARG A 240 3.54 18.90 -9.98
CA ARG A 240 4.39 19.91 -9.33
C ARG A 240 5.68 19.32 -8.75
N PHE A 241 5.65 18.06 -8.38
CA PHE A 241 6.78 17.39 -7.72
C PHE A 241 7.12 16.01 -8.28
N CYS A 242 6.35 15.51 -9.24
CA CYS A 242 6.52 14.16 -9.76
C CYS A 242 6.42 14.15 -11.29
N SER A 243 7.41 13.55 -11.95
CA SER A 243 7.39 13.23 -13.37
C SER A 243 6.83 11.81 -13.54
N LEU A 244 5.51 11.72 -13.64
CA LEU A 244 4.84 10.44 -13.87
C LEU A 244 4.89 10.09 -15.37
N PRO A 245 5.45 8.94 -15.78
CA PRO A 245 5.64 8.59 -17.18
C PRO A 245 4.32 8.36 -17.93
N PHE A 246 3.28 7.95 -17.21
CA PHE A 246 1.90 7.80 -17.68
C PHE A 246 0.95 7.70 -16.49
N THR A 247 -0.34 7.94 -16.68
CA THR A 247 -1.36 7.67 -15.67
C THR A 247 -1.72 6.18 -15.69
N PRO A 248 -1.43 5.41 -14.61
CA PRO A 248 -1.78 4.01 -14.56
C PRO A 248 -3.28 3.76 -14.68
N GLN A 249 -3.65 2.71 -15.42
CA GLN A 249 -5.02 2.22 -15.48
C GLN A 249 -5.25 1.17 -14.40
N THR A 250 -6.45 1.16 -13.84
CA THR A 250 -6.82 0.25 -12.78
C THR A 250 -7.76 -0.84 -13.28
N GLU A 251 -7.61 -2.05 -12.75
CA GLU A 251 -8.57 -3.15 -12.91
C GLU A 251 -9.36 -3.28 -11.61
N ARG A 252 -10.68 -3.10 -11.69
CA ARG A 252 -11.57 -3.18 -10.52
C ARG A 252 -11.65 -4.62 -9.99
N THR A 253 -11.54 -4.75 -8.67
CA THR A 253 -11.83 -5.97 -7.91
C THR A 253 -13.11 -5.80 -7.07
N GLU A 254 -13.42 -6.74 -6.20
CA GLU A 254 -14.63 -6.66 -5.36
C GLU A 254 -14.57 -5.45 -4.40
N TYR A 255 -13.41 -5.25 -3.76
CA TYR A 255 -13.24 -4.21 -2.75
C TYR A 255 -12.15 -3.19 -3.06
N GLY A 256 -11.50 -3.26 -4.21
CA GLY A 256 -10.41 -2.37 -4.57
C GLY A 256 -10.07 -2.36 -6.04
N TYR A 257 -8.80 -2.09 -6.31
CA TYR A 257 -8.28 -1.90 -7.66
C TYR A 257 -6.88 -2.49 -7.78
N HIS A 258 -6.62 -3.22 -8.85
CA HIS A 258 -5.28 -3.65 -9.25
C HIS A 258 -4.69 -2.72 -10.31
N ILE A 259 -3.39 -2.50 -10.22
CA ILE A 259 -2.54 -2.02 -11.31
C ILE A 259 -1.56 -3.15 -11.57
N LEU A 260 -1.67 -3.80 -12.73
CA LEU A 260 -0.90 -5.00 -13.06
C LEU A 260 0.11 -4.71 -14.17
N PRO A 261 1.37 -5.17 -14.03
CA PRO A 261 2.47 -4.79 -14.92
C PRO A 261 2.32 -5.26 -16.37
N ASP A 262 1.53 -6.29 -16.65
CA ASP A 262 1.32 -6.83 -17.99
C ASP A 262 0.48 -5.90 -18.91
N VAL A 263 -0.21 -4.92 -18.33
CA VAL A 263 -0.98 -3.89 -19.06
C VAL A 263 -0.49 -2.47 -18.78
N GLN A 264 0.55 -2.32 -17.95
CA GLN A 264 1.07 -1.03 -17.47
C GLN A 264 2.57 -0.86 -17.77
N ASN A 265 3.05 -1.41 -18.87
CA ASN A 265 4.46 -1.31 -19.30
C ASN A 265 5.47 -1.72 -18.18
N GLY A 266 5.07 -2.57 -17.25
CA GLY A 266 5.89 -3.02 -16.14
C GLY A 266 5.66 -2.31 -14.80
N ALA A 267 4.82 -1.28 -14.69
CA ALA A 267 4.49 -0.64 -13.43
C ALA A 267 3.66 -1.56 -12.52
N GLY A 268 3.92 -1.57 -11.21
CA GLY A 268 3.28 -2.45 -10.23
C GLY A 268 3.98 -3.83 -10.11
N PRO A 269 3.31 -4.85 -9.58
CA PRO A 269 1.89 -4.84 -9.19
C PRO A 269 1.63 -3.99 -7.96
N ILE A 270 0.46 -3.40 -7.89
CA ILE A 270 -0.11 -2.86 -6.67
C ILE A 270 -1.61 -3.10 -6.64
N TRP A 271 -2.12 -3.42 -5.47
CA TRP A 271 -3.55 -3.44 -5.17
C TRP A 271 -3.85 -2.41 -4.09
N PHE A 272 -4.98 -1.70 -4.20
CA PHE A 272 -5.37 -0.75 -3.18
C PHE A 272 -6.88 -0.59 -3.07
N SER A 273 -7.34 -0.17 -1.89
CA SER A 273 -8.73 0.13 -1.55
C SER A 273 -8.80 1.38 -0.72
N LEU A 274 -9.68 2.31 -1.09
CA LEU A 274 -9.98 3.51 -0.31
C LEU A 274 -11.20 3.24 0.56
N ILE A 275 -11.06 3.43 1.87
CA ILE A 275 -12.05 3.13 2.91
C ILE A 275 -12.34 4.40 3.68
N LYS A 276 -13.61 4.71 3.90
CA LYS A 276 -14.05 5.82 4.75
C LYS A 276 -14.70 5.25 6.01
N LYS A 277 -14.39 5.83 7.16
CA LYS A 277 -15.15 5.62 8.39
C LYS A 277 -16.32 6.59 8.41
N SER A 278 -17.54 6.07 8.56
CA SER A 278 -18.72 6.96 8.67
C SER A 278 -18.65 7.75 9.98
N CYS A 279 -19.21 8.96 9.96
CA CYS A 279 -19.45 9.70 11.20
C CYS A 279 -20.47 8.91 12.04
N SER A 280 -20.22 8.78 13.35
CA SER A 280 -21.20 8.26 14.27
C SER A 280 -22.37 9.25 14.28
N THR A 281 -23.51 8.91 13.67
CA THR A 281 -24.76 9.62 13.91
C THR A 281 -25.17 9.28 15.34
N PHE A 282 -25.01 10.24 16.24
CA PHE A 282 -25.70 10.19 17.53
C PHE A 282 -27.18 10.41 17.23
N ASP A 283 -27.95 9.33 17.14
CA ASP A 283 -29.42 9.38 17.26
C ASP A 283 -29.80 9.48 18.74
#